data_e57836369f4d295f2dbd954c6d5bff27
#
_entry.id   e57836369f4d295f2dbd954c6d5bff27
#
_cell.length_a   1.000
_cell.length_b   1.000
_cell.length_c   1.000
_cell.angle_alpha   90.00
_cell.angle_beta   90.00
_cell.angle_gamma   90.00
#
_symmetry.space_group_name_H-M   'P 1'
#
loop_
_entity.id
_entity.type
_entity.pdbx_description
1 polymer ?
#
loop_
_entity_poly.entity_id
_entity_poly.type
_entity_poly.pdbx_seq_one_letter_code
_entity_poly.pdbx_strand_id
1 'polypeptide(L)'
;FTYAKNLMYDEESALFYRDGKYIYPKHKTNQGLKDFWSRGNGWVFAGLAKVLQDLPENDVHRAEYITIYKAMAKSLAAAQQEEGYWTRSLLDPVQAPGRETSGTAFFTYGYLWGVNNGLLDKSIYEPVIKQGWKYLTEIALQPNGKIGYVQPIGERADQHKNVGPETTADFGVGAFLLAGSEMVKYLNN
;
A
#
# COMPACT_ATOMS: atom_id res chain seq x y z
N PHE A 1 -10.06 -16.53 2.64
CA PHE A 1 -10.08 -15.33 1.78
C PHE A 1 -11.50 -14.85 1.54
N THR A 2 -12.39 -15.65 0.93
CA THR A 2 -13.76 -15.28 0.50
C THR A 2 -14.56 -14.57 1.60
N TYR A 3 -14.57 -15.10 2.83
CA TYR A 3 -15.25 -14.46 3.95
C TYR A 3 -14.72 -13.05 4.23
N ALA A 4 -13.40 -12.90 4.35
CA ALA A 4 -12.78 -11.62 4.61
C ALA A 4 -13.01 -10.62 3.47
N LYS A 5 -12.93 -11.07 2.21
CA LYS A 5 -13.26 -10.27 1.04
C LYS A 5 -14.71 -9.77 1.09
N ASN A 6 -15.66 -10.68 1.24
CA ASN A 6 -17.08 -10.32 1.26
C ASN A 6 -17.47 -9.36 2.41
N LEU A 7 -16.71 -9.40 3.51
CA LEU A 7 -16.93 -8.50 4.65
C LEU A 7 -16.26 -7.13 4.46
N MET A 8 -15.05 -7.09 3.93
CA MET A 8 -14.18 -5.92 4.05
C MET A 8 -13.80 -5.26 2.73
N TYR A 9 -13.97 -5.94 1.59
CA TYR A 9 -13.66 -5.35 0.29
C TYR A 9 -14.77 -4.41 -0.16
N ASP A 10 -14.42 -3.17 -0.42
CA ASP A 10 -15.31 -2.17 -1.02
C ASP A 10 -15.07 -2.15 -2.54
N GLU A 11 -16.02 -2.66 -3.31
CA GLU A 11 -15.90 -2.78 -4.77
C GLU A 11 -15.80 -1.43 -5.47
N GLU A 12 -16.50 -0.40 -4.96
CA GLU A 12 -16.48 0.94 -5.54
C GLU A 12 -15.11 1.60 -5.43
N SER A 13 -14.49 1.50 -4.26
CA SER A 13 -13.16 2.07 -3.99
C SER A 13 -12.03 1.11 -4.37
N ALA A 14 -12.33 -0.19 -4.59
CA ALA A 14 -11.37 -1.26 -4.77
C ALA A 14 -10.31 -1.34 -3.64
N LEU A 15 -10.73 -1.09 -2.40
CA LEU A 15 -9.91 -1.07 -1.20
C LEU A 15 -10.55 -1.90 -0.09
N PHE A 16 -9.75 -2.24 0.92
CA PHE A 16 -10.20 -3.03 2.05
C PHE A 16 -10.35 -2.16 3.31
N TYR A 17 -11.49 -2.27 3.99
CA TYR A 17 -11.62 -1.81 5.37
C TYR A 17 -10.70 -2.63 6.27
N ARG A 18 -10.24 -2.01 7.35
CA ARG A 18 -9.36 -2.68 8.31
C ARG A 18 -10.01 -3.91 8.95
N ASP A 19 -11.25 -3.77 9.38
CA ASP A 19 -12.10 -4.83 9.94
C ASP A 19 -13.58 -4.41 9.94
N GLY A 20 -14.47 -5.28 10.44
CA GLY A 20 -15.91 -5.05 10.47
C GLY A 20 -16.40 -3.83 11.28
N LYS A 21 -15.55 -3.20 12.11
CA LYS A 21 -15.89 -1.97 12.83
C LYS A 21 -15.78 -0.73 11.95
N TYR A 22 -14.95 -0.78 10.89
CA TYR A 22 -14.61 0.35 10.03
C TYR A 22 -15.43 0.42 8.74
N ILE A 23 -16.41 -0.47 8.56
CA ILE A 23 -17.23 -0.54 7.34
C ILE A 23 -18.17 0.67 7.27
N TYR A 24 -18.14 1.36 6.11
CA TYR A 24 -19.08 2.45 5.82
C TYR A 24 -20.53 1.91 5.65
N PRO A 25 -21.57 2.64 6.06
CA PRO A 25 -21.58 3.97 6.70
C PRO A 25 -21.50 3.92 8.24
N LYS A 26 -21.28 2.75 8.84
CA LYS A 26 -21.19 2.57 10.30
C LYS A 26 -19.99 3.33 10.90
N HIS A 27 -18.88 3.34 10.18
CA HIS A 27 -17.71 4.15 10.48
C HIS A 27 -17.40 5.10 9.31
N LYS A 28 -16.93 6.30 9.62
CA LYS A 28 -16.56 7.34 8.65
C LYS A 28 -15.36 8.11 9.18
N THR A 29 -14.60 8.72 8.26
CA THR A 29 -13.62 9.74 8.62
C THR A 29 -14.29 10.97 9.20
N ASN A 30 -13.52 11.89 9.76
CA ASN A 30 -14.05 13.17 10.26
C ASN A 30 -14.69 14.03 9.16
N GLN A 31 -14.33 13.79 7.90
CA GLN A 31 -14.92 14.44 6.71
C GLN A 31 -16.14 13.68 6.18
N GLY A 32 -16.55 12.59 6.83
CA GLY A 32 -17.70 11.77 6.41
C GLY A 32 -17.40 10.76 5.31
N LEU A 33 -16.13 10.58 4.92
CA LEU A 33 -15.69 9.68 3.87
C LEU A 33 -15.47 8.25 4.37
N LYS A 34 -15.31 7.30 3.43
CA LYS A 34 -14.89 5.92 3.71
C LYS A 34 -13.45 5.93 4.29
N ASP A 35 -13.22 5.19 5.35
CA ASP A 35 -11.92 5.16 6.06
C ASP A 35 -11.10 3.93 5.64
N PHE A 36 -10.11 4.15 4.78
CA PHE A 36 -9.20 3.12 4.32
C PHE A 36 -7.78 3.39 4.80
N TRP A 37 -7.31 2.56 5.71
CA TRP A 37 -5.99 2.67 6.28
C TRP A 37 -4.91 2.20 5.29
N SER A 38 -3.92 3.07 5.03
CA SER A 38 -2.84 2.86 4.07
C SER A 38 -2.07 1.56 4.35
N ARG A 39 -1.47 1.41 5.54
CA ARG A 39 -0.71 0.20 5.87
C ARG A 39 -1.57 -1.07 5.82
N GLY A 40 -2.85 -1.00 6.21
CA GLY A 40 -3.78 -2.12 6.08
C GLY A 40 -3.93 -2.59 4.64
N ASN A 41 -4.20 -1.66 3.73
CA ASN A 41 -4.25 -1.94 2.29
C ASN A 41 -2.88 -2.30 1.71
N GLY A 42 -1.79 -1.78 2.27
CA GLY A 42 -0.43 -2.18 1.93
C GLY A 42 -0.18 -3.67 2.18
N TRP A 43 -0.59 -4.19 3.34
CA TRP A 43 -0.52 -5.62 3.64
C TRP A 43 -1.33 -6.45 2.65
N VAL A 44 -2.53 -6.00 2.26
CA VAL A 44 -3.38 -6.72 1.30
C VAL A 44 -2.74 -6.72 -0.09
N PHE A 45 -2.29 -5.56 -0.58
CA PHE A 45 -1.71 -5.44 -1.92
C PHE A 45 -0.41 -6.24 -2.07
N ALA A 46 0.49 -6.12 -1.08
CA ALA A 46 1.71 -6.92 -1.01
C ALA A 46 1.41 -8.43 -0.80
N GLY A 47 0.40 -8.75 0.01
CA GLY A 47 -0.05 -10.12 0.23
C GLY A 47 -0.59 -10.77 -1.03
N LEU A 48 -1.38 -10.04 -1.83
CA LEU A 48 -1.87 -10.52 -3.13
C LEU A 48 -0.70 -10.79 -4.10
N ALA A 49 0.31 -9.92 -4.15
CA ALA A 49 1.52 -10.14 -4.94
C ALA A 49 2.22 -11.44 -4.51
N LYS A 50 2.40 -11.65 -3.21
CA LYS A 50 3.01 -12.89 -2.67
C LYS A 50 2.18 -14.14 -2.97
N VAL A 51 0.87 -14.07 -2.78
CA VAL A 51 -0.02 -15.21 -3.08
C VAL A 51 0.03 -15.54 -4.58
N LEU A 52 -0.06 -14.54 -5.45
CA LEU A 52 0.00 -14.74 -6.90
C LEU A 52 1.35 -15.26 -7.39
N GLN A 53 2.43 -14.98 -6.68
CA GLN A 53 3.76 -15.52 -6.97
C GLN A 53 3.80 -17.05 -6.80
N ASP A 54 3.18 -17.57 -5.75
CA ASP A 54 3.29 -18.98 -5.35
C ASP A 54 2.07 -19.81 -5.77
N LEU A 55 0.95 -19.17 -6.12
CA LEU A 55 -0.29 -19.84 -6.49
C LEU A 55 -0.16 -20.48 -7.89
N PRO A 56 -0.54 -21.75 -8.06
CA PRO A 56 -0.55 -22.41 -9.37
C PRO A 56 -1.37 -21.64 -10.42
N GLU A 57 -0.94 -21.69 -11.68
CA GLU A 57 -1.63 -20.98 -12.76
C GLU A 57 -3.08 -21.43 -12.97
N ASN A 58 -3.35 -22.69 -12.72
CA ASN A 58 -4.69 -23.31 -12.84
C ASN A 58 -5.52 -23.24 -11.55
N ASP A 59 -5.08 -22.52 -10.52
CA ASP A 59 -5.87 -22.37 -9.31
C ASP A 59 -7.17 -21.59 -9.58
N VAL A 60 -8.29 -22.12 -9.05
CA VAL A 60 -9.63 -21.59 -9.30
C VAL A 60 -9.84 -20.15 -8.81
N HIS A 61 -9.05 -19.68 -7.84
CA HIS A 61 -9.14 -18.34 -7.29
C HIS A 61 -8.16 -17.34 -7.94
N ARG A 62 -7.23 -17.81 -8.77
CA ARG A 62 -6.18 -16.96 -9.34
C ARG A 62 -6.74 -15.77 -10.11
N ALA A 63 -7.76 -15.99 -10.93
CA ALA A 63 -8.40 -14.93 -11.71
C ALA A 63 -9.04 -13.85 -10.83
N GLU A 64 -9.66 -14.24 -9.72
CA GLU A 64 -10.23 -13.32 -8.75
C GLU A 64 -9.14 -12.47 -8.07
N TYR A 65 -8.04 -13.09 -7.64
CA TYR A 65 -6.92 -12.36 -7.03
C TYR A 65 -6.29 -11.36 -7.99
N ILE A 66 -6.10 -11.72 -9.26
CA ILE A 66 -5.60 -10.82 -10.29
C ILE A 66 -6.55 -9.64 -10.50
N THR A 67 -7.86 -9.88 -10.54
CA THR A 67 -8.88 -8.84 -10.71
C THR A 67 -8.82 -7.83 -9.56
N ILE A 68 -8.81 -8.30 -8.32
CA ILE A 68 -8.73 -7.44 -7.12
C ILE A 68 -7.39 -6.68 -7.11
N TYR A 69 -6.29 -7.36 -7.40
CA TYR A 69 -4.96 -6.75 -7.43
C TYR A 69 -4.88 -5.60 -8.43
N LYS A 70 -5.39 -5.78 -9.66
CA LYS A 70 -5.42 -4.73 -10.69
C LYS A 70 -6.35 -3.57 -10.33
N ALA A 71 -7.49 -3.86 -9.73
CA ALA A 71 -8.42 -2.84 -9.25
C ALA A 71 -7.80 -2.01 -8.12
N MET A 72 -7.15 -2.66 -7.14
CA MET A 72 -6.41 -1.98 -6.08
C MET A 72 -5.29 -1.12 -6.65
N ALA A 73 -4.51 -1.63 -7.61
CA ALA A 73 -3.44 -0.86 -8.24
C ALA A 73 -3.95 0.45 -8.83
N LYS A 74 -5.10 0.43 -9.52
CA LYS A 74 -5.71 1.65 -10.08
C LYS A 74 -6.10 2.65 -8.98
N SER A 75 -6.77 2.20 -7.93
CA SER A 75 -7.23 3.07 -6.84
C SER A 75 -6.06 3.64 -6.03
N LEU A 76 -5.04 2.82 -5.76
CA LEU A 76 -3.85 3.25 -5.05
C LEU A 76 -3.04 4.27 -5.85
N ALA A 77 -2.92 4.12 -7.17
CA ALA A 77 -2.24 5.10 -8.01
C ALA A 77 -2.90 6.48 -7.95
N ALA A 78 -4.23 6.52 -7.92
CA ALA A 78 -4.99 7.77 -7.79
C ALA A 78 -4.85 8.45 -6.42
N ALA A 79 -4.48 7.69 -5.37
CA ALA A 79 -4.30 8.21 -4.01
C ALA A 79 -2.86 8.61 -3.67
N GLN A 80 -1.89 8.42 -4.59
CA GLN A 80 -0.51 8.81 -4.38
C GLN A 80 -0.37 10.33 -4.29
N GLN A 81 0.40 10.82 -3.31
CA GLN A 81 0.69 12.24 -3.16
C GLN A 81 1.82 12.69 -4.09
N GLU A 82 1.91 13.98 -4.38
CA GLU A 82 2.92 14.55 -5.29
C GLU A 82 4.38 14.21 -4.91
N GLU A 83 4.67 14.11 -3.61
CA GLU A 83 6.00 13.70 -3.13
C GLU A 83 6.23 12.16 -3.22
N GLY A 84 5.29 11.38 -3.75
CA GLY A 84 5.42 9.95 -4.00
C GLY A 84 5.00 9.03 -2.85
N TYR A 85 4.61 9.56 -1.70
CA TYR A 85 4.09 8.76 -0.58
C TYR A 85 2.57 8.62 -0.63
N TRP A 86 2.02 7.77 0.24
CA TRP A 86 0.59 7.70 0.56
C TRP A 86 0.36 8.14 1.99
N THR A 87 -0.68 8.94 2.21
CA THR A 87 -1.12 9.31 3.55
C THR A 87 -1.69 8.10 4.28
N ARG A 88 -1.72 8.16 5.61
CA ARG A 88 -2.24 7.07 6.46
C ARG A 88 -3.71 6.75 6.18
N SER A 89 -4.53 7.76 5.85
CA SER A 89 -5.89 7.60 5.33
C SER A 89 -5.87 7.83 3.82
N LEU A 90 -6.17 6.79 3.04
CA LEU A 90 -5.97 6.79 1.59
C LEU A 90 -6.90 7.76 0.85
N LEU A 91 -8.17 7.80 1.21
CA LEU A 91 -9.17 8.62 0.53
C LEU A 91 -9.52 9.91 1.31
N ASP A 92 -8.94 10.11 2.47
CA ASP A 92 -9.07 11.34 3.26
C ASP A 92 -7.71 11.78 3.81
N PRO A 93 -6.86 12.40 2.97
CA PRO A 93 -5.55 12.88 3.40
C PRO A 93 -5.60 13.87 4.57
N VAL A 94 -6.72 14.58 4.74
CA VAL A 94 -6.91 15.57 5.82
C VAL A 94 -7.09 14.90 7.18
N GLN A 95 -7.68 13.71 7.23
CA GLN A 95 -7.88 12.97 8.47
C GLN A 95 -6.56 12.60 9.15
N ALA A 96 -5.58 12.17 8.37
CA ALA A 96 -4.29 11.71 8.87
C ALA A 96 -3.16 12.19 7.95
N PRO A 97 -2.91 13.51 7.93
CA PRO A 97 -1.97 14.11 6.99
C PRO A 97 -0.52 13.71 7.25
N GLY A 98 0.31 13.92 6.24
CA GLY A 98 1.74 13.73 6.30
C GLY A 98 2.20 12.36 5.82
N ARG A 99 3.50 12.22 5.77
CA ARG A 99 4.23 11.09 5.20
C ARG A 99 4.02 9.83 6.01
N GLU A 100 3.88 8.68 5.32
CA GLU A 100 3.83 7.37 5.94
C GLU A 100 4.58 6.35 5.08
N THR A 101 5.60 5.75 5.65
CA THR A 101 6.57 4.93 4.89
C THR A 101 6.13 3.49 4.73
N SER A 102 5.48 2.88 5.73
CA SER A 102 5.18 1.45 5.66
C SER A 102 4.17 1.10 4.56
N GLY A 103 3.09 1.85 4.45
CA GLY A 103 2.13 1.71 3.35
C GLY A 103 2.76 2.03 2.00
N THR A 104 3.52 3.14 1.93
CA THR A 104 4.25 3.53 0.72
C THR A 104 5.19 2.44 0.23
N ALA A 105 5.95 1.81 1.12
CA ALA A 105 6.88 0.73 0.76
C ALA A 105 6.14 -0.52 0.27
N PHE A 106 5.06 -0.93 0.93
CA PHE A 106 4.24 -2.06 0.46
C PHE A 106 3.59 -1.78 -0.91
N PHE A 107 3.10 -0.57 -1.14
CA PHE A 107 2.53 -0.22 -2.44
C PHE A 107 3.60 -0.20 -3.53
N THR A 108 4.75 0.42 -3.26
CA THR A 108 5.88 0.43 -4.21
C THR A 108 6.34 -0.99 -4.54
N TYR A 109 6.46 -1.87 -3.54
CA TYR A 109 6.73 -3.29 -3.74
C TYR A 109 5.69 -3.95 -4.65
N GLY A 110 4.39 -3.75 -4.34
CA GLY A 110 3.31 -4.35 -5.13
C GLY A 110 3.36 -3.90 -6.59
N TYR A 111 3.51 -2.59 -6.85
CA TYR A 111 3.62 -2.10 -8.23
C TYR A 111 4.83 -2.66 -8.96
N LEU A 112 6.00 -2.68 -8.33
CA LEU A 112 7.22 -3.27 -8.91
C LEU A 112 7.02 -4.74 -9.25
N TRP A 113 6.49 -5.52 -8.31
CA TRP A 113 6.22 -6.93 -8.53
C TRP A 113 5.24 -7.14 -9.70
N GLY A 114 4.17 -6.35 -9.76
CA GLY A 114 3.17 -6.44 -10.81
C GLY A 114 3.72 -6.14 -12.20
N VAL A 115 4.58 -5.14 -12.32
CA VAL A 115 5.26 -4.81 -13.59
C VAL A 115 6.28 -5.88 -13.94
N ASN A 116 7.12 -6.32 -13.01
CA ASN A 116 8.13 -7.36 -13.23
C ASN A 116 7.53 -8.69 -13.70
N ASN A 117 6.27 -8.98 -13.30
CA ASN A 117 5.56 -10.21 -13.66
C ASN A 117 4.49 -10.03 -14.77
N GLY A 118 4.46 -8.87 -15.43
CA GLY A 118 3.57 -8.61 -16.56
C GLY A 118 2.09 -8.48 -16.22
N LEU A 119 1.74 -8.34 -14.94
CA LEU A 119 0.36 -8.14 -14.50
C LEU A 119 -0.09 -6.68 -14.58
N LEU A 120 0.84 -5.75 -14.44
CA LEU A 120 0.62 -4.31 -14.56
C LEU A 120 1.41 -3.75 -15.74
N ASP A 121 0.81 -2.83 -16.48
CA ASP A 121 1.45 -2.16 -17.61
C ASP A 121 2.53 -1.17 -17.11
N LYS A 122 3.78 -1.40 -17.51
CA LYS A 122 4.93 -0.56 -17.17
C LYS A 122 4.69 0.90 -17.55
N SER A 123 4.13 1.15 -18.74
CA SER A 123 3.91 2.52 -19.24
C SER A 123 2.93 3.33 -18.37
N ILE A 124 1.98 2.65 -17.73
CA ILE A 124 0.98 3.27 -16.86
C ILE A 124 1.53 3.50 -15.46
N TYR A 125 2.23 2.50 -14.89
CA TYR A 125 2.60 2.50 -13.47
C TYR A 125 4.05 2.92 -13.18
N GLU A 126 4.90 3.09 -14.19
CA GLU A 126 6.27 3.57 -14.01
C GLU A 126 6.36 4.92 -13.27
N PRO A 127 5.52 5.94 -13.56
CA PRO A 127 5.54 7.19 -12.79
C PRO A 127 5.25 6.98 -11.30
N VAL A 128 4.28 6.14 -10.96
CA VAL A 128 3.91 5.79 -9.58
C VAL A 128 5.08 5.10 -8.87
N ILE A 129 5.71 4.15 -9.54
CA ILE A 129 6.89 3.42 -9.04
C ILE A 129 8.05 4.38 -8.79
N LYS A 130 8.39 5.22 -9.76
CA LYS A 130 9.53 6.17 -9.66
C LYS A 130 9.34 7.15 -8.50
N GLN A 131 8.14 7.71 -8.36
CA GLN A 131 7.86 8.63 -7.27
C GLN A 131 7.88 7.94 -5.90
N GLY A 132 7.26 6.77 -5.78
CA GLY A 132 7.29 5.97 -4.55
C GLY A 132 8.71 5.58 -4.16
N TRP A 133 9.51 5.12 -5.11
CA TRP A 133 10.91 4.76 -4.86
C TRP A 133 11.77 5.96 -4.49
N LYS A 134 11.58 7.09 -5.17
CA LYS A 134 12.25 8.35 -4.82
C LYS A 134 11.95 8.77 -3.38
N TYR A 135 10.67 8.74 -2.98
CA TYR A 135 10.29 9.01 -1.59
C TYR A 135 11.01 8.07 -0.62
N LEU A 136 11.04 6.78 -0.91
CA LEU A 136 11.65 5.78 -0.04
C LEU A 136 13.16 6.01 0.15
N THR A 137 13.88 6.38 -0.91
CA THR A 137 15.34 6.50 -0.90
C THR A 137 15.85 7.89 -0.53
N GLU A 138 15.11 8.95 -0.86
CA GLU A 138 15.56 10.33 -0.63
C GLU A 138 14.95 10.97 0.63
N ILE A 139 13.80 10.47 1.11
CA ILE A 139 13.08 11.05 2.24
C ILE A 139 12.95 10.06 3.41
N ALA A 140 12.51 8.83 3.15
CA ALA A 140 12.28 7.85 4.21
C ALA A 140 13.59 7.28 4.77
N LEU A 141 14.57 7.01 3.91
CA LEU A 141 15.90 6.57 4.32
C LEU A 141 16.69 7.74 4.90
N GLN A 142 16.96 7.68 6.20
CA GLN A 142 17.70 8.71 6.92
C GLN A 142 19.22 8.56 6.74
N PRO A 143 20.03 9.63 6.93
CA PRO A 143 21.48 9.56 6.77
C PRO A 143 22.19 8.53 7.65
N ASN A 144 21.57 8.14 8.76
CA ASN A 144 22.08 7.11 9.68
C ASN A 144 21.63 5.69 9.30
N GLY A 145 20.98 5.49 8.15
CA GLY A 145 20.46 4.21 7.67
C GLY A 145 19.10 3.80 8.25
N LYS A 146 18.49 4.61 9.11
CA LYS A 146 17.15 4.34 9.66
C LYS A 146 16.08 4.59 8.58
N ILE A 147 15.05 3.77 8.55
CA ILE A 147 13.83 4.05 7.76
C ILE A 147 12.86 4.80 8.66
N GLY A 148 12.69 6.09 8.38
CA GLY A 148 11.84 7.00 9.13
C GLY A 148 10.40 7.08 8.62
N TYR A 149 9.59 7.94 9.25
CA TYR A 149 8.19 8.19 8.90
C TYR A 149 7.30 6.95 8.92
N VAL A 150 7.62 5.96 9.74
CA VAL A 150 6.79 4.76 9.92
C VAL A 150 5.78 5.00 11.03
N GLN A 151 4.49 4.93 10.71
CA GLN A 151 3.44 4.99 11.72
C GLN A 151 3.61 3.82 12.71
N PRO A 152 3.69 4.06 14.04
CA PRO A 152 3.73 2.99 15.04
C PRO A 152 2.56 2.02 14.94
N ILE A 153 2.62 0.88 15.64
CA ILE A 153 1.52 -0.08 15.71
C ILE A 153 0.26 0.62 16.20
N GLY A 154 -0.84 0.42 15.48
CA GLY A 154 -2.11 1.05 15.75
C GLY A 154 -3.29 0.34 15.08
N GLU A 155 -4.48 0.85 15.32
CA GLU A 155 -5.73 0.29 14.82
C GLU A 155 -6.33 1.07 13.65
N ARG A 156 -5.90 2.33 13.43
CA ARG A 156 -6.51 3.24 12.45
C ARG A 156 -5.54 4.32 11.95
N ALA A 157 -5.93 4.97 10.88
CA ALA A 157 -5.12 5.96 10.18
C ALA A 157 -4.76 7.18 11.04
N ASP A 158 -5.69 7.72 11.81
CA ASP A 158 -5.54 8.93 12.62
C ASP A 158 -4.85 8.72 13.99
N GLN A 159 -4.52 7.48 14.30
CA GLN A 159 -3.75 7.15 15.48
C GLN A 159 -2.28 7.55 15.30
N HIS A 160 -1.61 8.00 16.38
CA HIS A 160 -0.21 8.47 16.35
C HIS A 160 0.01 9.69 15.43
N LYS A 161 -0.37 10.87 15.92
CA LYS A 161 -0.27 12.12 15.15
C LYS A 161 1.16 12.53 14.80
N ASN A 162 2.15 12.13 15.61
CA ASN A 162 3.56 12.49 15.44
C ASN A 162 4.32 11.38 14.70
N VAL A 163 4.13 11.30 13.37
CA VAL A 163 4.93 10.42 12.51
C VAL A 163 5.97 11.27 11.81
N GLY A 164 7.25 11.01 12.09
CA GLY A 164 8.36 11.83 11.63
C GLY A 164 9.61 11.01 11.29
N PRO A 165 10.74 11.66 10.96
CA PRO A 165 11.96 10.99 10.52
C PRO A 165 12.52 10.01 11.57
N GLU A 166 12.22 10.23 12.85
CA GLU A 166 12.67 9.35 13.95
C GLU A 166 11.76 8.16 14.22
N THR A 167 10.54 8.15 13.67
CA THR A 167 9.60 7.05 13.89
C THR A 167 9.91 5.89 12.95
N THR A 168 10.26 4.74 13.50
CA THR A 168 10.61 3.51 12.77
C THR A 168 9.96 2.29 13.41
N ALA A 169 9.81 1.21 12.62
CA ALA A 169 9.35 -0.09 13.08
C ALA A 169 9.81 -1.18 12.09
N ASP A 170 9.98 -2.40 12.59
CA ASP A 170 10.53 -3.54 11.83
C ASP A 170 9.75 -3.82 10.54
N PHE A 171 8.42 -3.75 10.59
CA PHE A 171 7.57 -3.95 9.42
C PHE A 171 7.75 -2.88 8.34
N GLY A 172 8.11 -1.64 8.72
CA GLY A 172 8.46 -0.58 7.77
C GLY A 172 9.79 -0.86 7.07
N VAL A 173 10.78 -1.32 7.83
CA VAL A 173 12.07 -1.77 7.27
C VAL A 173 11.87 -2.98 6.36
N GLY A 174 11.10 -3.98 6.80
CA GLY A 174 10.77 -5.15 5.98
C GLY A 174 10.09 -4.81 4.65
N ALA A 175 9.12 -3.89 4.67
CA ALA A 175 8.45 -3.42 3.47
C ALA A 175 9.42 -2.67 2.52
N PHE A 176 10.30 -1.83 3.07
CA PHE A 176 11.34 -1.16 2.31
C PHE A 176 12.28 -2.15 1.60
N LEU A 177 12.73 -3.18 2.31
CA LEU A 177 13.58 -4.23 1.74
C LEU A 177 12.86 -5.04 0.65
N LEU A 178 11.57 -5.33 0.82
CA LEU A 178 10.76 -5.95 -0.23
C LEU A 178 10.71 -5.08 -1.49
N ALA A 179 10.44 -3.78 -1.34
CA ALA A 179 10.45 -2.85 -2.47
C ALA A 179 11.83 -2.80 -3.14
N GLY A 180 12.92 -2.76 -2.36
CA GLY A 180 14.29 -2.78 -2.85
C GLY A 180 14.61 -4.05 -3.65
N SER A 181 14.18 -5.22 -3.18
CA SER A 181 14.39 -6.48 -3.87
C SER A 181 13.72 -6.53 -5.25
N GLU A 182 12.52 -5.98 -5.37
CA GLU A 182 11.82 -5.90 -6.66
C GLU A 182 12.37 -4.78 -7.56
N MET A 183 12.88 -3.69 -6.98
CA MET A 183 13.53 -2.62 -7.75
C MET A 183 14.80 -3.12 -8.44
N VAL A 184 15.60 -3.98 -7.78
CA VAL A 184 16.77 -4.60 -8.41
C VAL A 184 16.37 -5.40 -9.66
N LYS A 185 15.28 -6.17 -9.59
CA LYS A 185 14.77 -6.90 -10.77
C LYS A 185 14.28 -5.95 -11.86
N TYR A 186 13.55 -4.90 -11.46
CA TYR A 186 13.00 -3.89 -12.36
C TYR A 186 14.06 -3.14 -13.16
N LEU A 187 15.23 -2.88 -12.57
CA LEU A 187 16.34 -2.19 -13.22
C LEU A 187 17.15 -3.11 -14.15
N ASN A 188 17.04 -4.44 -13.99
CA ASN A 188 17.75 -5.43 -14.80
C ASN A 188 16.88 -5.99 -15.95
N ASN A 189 15.60 -5.61 -16.05
CA ASN A 189 14.66 -5.94 -17.10
C ASN A 189 14.46 -4.74 -18.07
#